data_a89af576d25eef4736409f2ebc219c15
#
_entry.id   a89af576d25eef4736409f2ebc219c15
#
_cell.length_a   1.000
_cell.length_b   1.000
_cell.length_c   1.000
_cell.angle_alpha   90.00
_cell.angle_beta   90.00
_cell.angle_gamma   90.00
#
_symmetry.space_group_name_H-M   'P 1'
#
loop_
_entity.id
_entity.type
_entity.pdbx_description
1 polymer ?
#
loop_
_entity_poly.entity_id
_entity_poly.type
_entity_poly.pdbx_seq_one_letter_code
_entity_poly.pdbx_strand_id
1 'polypeptide(L)'
;DVCSSDLGLRNGDSACSAIKQIASGRFGVTPAYLRSGSQLEIKVAQGAKPGEGGQLPGPKVDSYIAWLRNSKPGVALISPPPHHDIYSIEDLAQLIHDLHQVHPAAKVSVKLVAEIGIGTIAAGVAKANADVIQISGHDGGTGASPLSSIKHAGSPWELGLSEVHRSLLINGLRNRVLLRADGGLKT
;
A
#
# COMPACT_ATOMS: atom_id res chain seq x y z
N ASP A 1 -4.86 -6.47 -3.98
CA ASP A 1 -5.60 -5.93 -5.13
C ASP A 1 -4.69 -5.07 -5.95
N VAL A 2 -3.86 -5.75 -6.69
CA VAL A 2 -3.13 -5.06 -7.72
C VAL A 2 -4.12 -4.75 -8.80
N CYS A 3 -4.59 -3.55 -8.76
CA CYS A 3 -5.05 -2.85 -9.94
C CYS A 3 -5.74 -3.70 -10.98
N SER A 4 -6.77 -4.40 -10.57
CA SER A 4 -7.93 -4.66 -11.42
C SER A 4 -8.51 -3.33 -11.95
N SER A 5 -7.95 -2.21 -11.52
CA SER A 5 -8.34 -0.85 -11.90
C SER A 5 -7.82 -0.42 -13.27
N ASP A 6 -6.88 -1.13 -13.85
CA ASP A 6 -6.50 -0.94 -15.26
C ASP A 6 -7.30 -1.89 -16.16
N LEU A 7 -8.57 -2.03 -15.85
CA LEU A 7 -9.54 -2.57 -16.79
C LEU A 7 -9.49 -1.66 -18.02
N GLY A 8 -8.96 -2.22 -19.11
CA GLY A 8 -8.86 -1.53 -20.37
C GLY A 8 -10.20 -0.91 -20.78
N LEU A 9 -10.13 0.11 -21.59
CA LEU A 9 -11.26 0.79 -22.18
C LEU A 9 -12.34 -0.22 -22.62
N ARG A 10 -13.46 -0.26 -21.89
CA ARG A 10 -14.68 -0.91 -22.37
C ARG A 10 -15.55 0.17 -22.98
N ASN A 11 -15.75 0.08 -24.29
CA ASN A 11 -16.67 0.96 -25.05
C ASN A 11 -16.37 2.46 -24.94
N GLY A 12 -15.08 2.86 -24.87
CA GLY A 12 -14.69 4.27 -24.79
C GLY A 12 -14.66 4.84 -23.39
N ASP A 13 -15.03 4.08 -22.35
CA ASP A 13 -14.91 4.50 -20.96
C ASP A 13 -13.51 4.23 -20.42
N SER A 14 -12.89 5.25 -19.82
CA SER A 14 -11.67 5.08 -19.05
C SER A 14 -12.01 4.77 -17.59
N ALA A 15 -12.44 3.54 -17.30
CA ALA A 15 -12.65 3.10 -15.93
C ALA A 15 -11.32 2.81 -15.26
N CYS A 16 -10.72 3.79 -14.61
CA CYS A 16 -9.51 3.59 -13.83
C CYS A 16 -9.66 4.15 -12.41
N SER A 17 -8.99 3.51 -11.45
CA SER A 17 -8.98 4.00 -10.07
C SER A 17 -8.22 5.33 -9.96
N ALA A 18 -8.76 6.27 -9.18
CA ALA A 18 -8.08 7.52 -8.87
C ALA A 18 -6.83 7.33 -8.00
N ILE A 19 -6.78 6.24 -7.22
CA ILE A 19 -5.63 5.89 -6.38
C ILE A 19 -4.86 4.76 -7.05
N LYS A 20 -3.58 4.97 -7.33
CA LYS A 20 -2.67 3.97 -7.89
C LYS A 20 -1.75 3.42 -6.81
N GLN A 21 -1.85 2.13 -6.53
CA GLN A 21 -1.04 1.49 -5.50
C GLN A 21 0.29 0.98 -6.05
N ILE A 22 1.35 1.18 -5.28
CA ILE A 22 2.72 0.76 -5.59
C ILE A 22 3.16 -0.20 -4.50
N ALA A 23 3.26 -1.48 -4.84
CA ALA A 23 3.75 -2.52 -3.93
C ALA A 23 5.15 -3.02 -4.30
N SER A 24 5.51 -2.97 -5.58
CA SER A 24 6.82 -3.29 -6.12
C SER A 24 6.86 -2.89 -7.59
N GLY A 25 8.01 -2.45 -8.08
CA GLY A 25 8.24 -2.21 -9.51
C GLY A 25 8.04 -3.46 -10.39
N ARG A 26 8.16 -4.65 -9.79
CA ARG A 26 7.92 -5.94 -10.46
C ARG A 26 6.47 -6.18 -10.87
N PHE A 27 5.53 -5.39 -10.36
CA PHE A 27 4.10 -5.58 -10.58
C PHE A 27 3.52 -4.63 -11.61
N GLY A 28 4.32 -4.22 -12.59
CA GLY A 28 3.84 -3.44 -13.73
C GLY A 28 3.65 -1.95 -13.44
N VAL A 29 4.39 -1.40 -12.47
CA VAL A 29 4.43 0.04 -12.22
C VAL A 29 5.18 0.71 -13.36
N THR A 30 4.47 1.46 -14.19
CA THR A 30 5.02 2.22 -15.31
C THR A 30 4.74 3.73 -15.14
N PRO A 31 5.49 4.63 -15.81
CA PRO A 31 5.17 6.06 -15.77
C PRO A 31 3.74 6.38 -16.24
N ALA A 32 3.23 5.66 -17.24
CA ALA A 32 1.85 5.81 -17.70
C ALA A 32 0.83 5.44 -16.59
N TYR A 33 1.08 4.33 -15.90
CA TYR A 33 0.28 3.91 -14.74
C TYR A 33 0.28 4.97 -13.65
N LEU A 34 1.45 5.49 -13.27
CA LEU A 34 1.57 6.51 -12.22
C LEU A 34 0.85 7.81 -12.59
N ARG A 35 0.93 8.21 -13.86
CA ARG A 35 0.29 9.45 -14.34
C ARG A 35 -1.22 9.35 -14.48
N SER A 36 -1.78 8.17 -14.49
CA SER A 36 -3.23 7.95 -14.61
C SER A 36 -4.01 8.14 -13.30
N GLY A 37 -3.33 8.30 -12.16
CA GLY A 37 -3.95 8.48 -10.85
C GLY A 37 -3.85 9.91 -10.33
N SER A 38 -4.78 10.31 -9.47
CA SER A 38 -4.70 11.56 -8.71
C SER A 38 -3.98 11.40 -7.36
N GLN A 39 -3.78 10.15 -6.95
CA GLN A 39 -3.03 9.79 -5.75
C GLN A 39 -2.21 8.53 -6.00
N LEU A 40 -0.97 8.53 -5.52
CA LEU A 40 -0.05 7.41 -5.56
C LEU A 40 0.11 6.85 -4.15
N GLU A 41 -0.12 5.56 -3.97
CA GLU A 41 -0.08 4.93 -2.64
C GLU A 41 1.03 3.88 -2.56
N ILE A 42 2.04 4.15 -1.75
CA ILE A 42 3.10 3.20 -1.42
C ILE A 42 2.55 2.21 -0.40
N LYS A 43 2.40 0.96 -0.78
CA LYS A 43 1.98 -0.12 0.12
C LYS A 43 3.20 -0.76 0.75
N VAL A 44 3.43 -0.49 2.02
CA VAL A 44 4.54 -1.12 2.77
C VAL A 44 4.19 -2.55 3.15
N ALA A 45 3.00 -2.77 3.71
CA ALA A 45 2.51 -4.08 4.14
C ALA A 45 0.97 -4.13 4.14
N GLN A 46 0.39 -5.23 4.62
CA GLN A 46 -1.06 -5.42 4.73
C GLN A 46 -1.48 -5.64 6.19
N GLY A 47 -2.51 -4.93 6.65
CA GLY A 47 -3.02 -5.03 8.03
C GLY A 47 -3.54 -6.41 8.39
N ALA A 48 -4.18 -7.12 7.45
CA ALA A 48 -4.70 -8.47 7.67
C ALA A 48 -3.62 -9.54 7.89
N LYS A 49 -2.38 -9.26 7.49
CA LYS A 49 -1.24 -10.18 7.63
C LYS A 49 0.08 -9.44 7.83
N PRO A 50 0.22 -8.70 8.93
CA PRO A 50 1.45 -7.98 9.22
C PRO A 50 2.64 -8.94 9.29
N GLY A 51 3.80 -8.52 8.77
CA GLY A 51 5.01 -9.32 8.75
C GLY A 51 5.04 -10.46 7.74
N GLU A 52 3.94 -10.77 7.06
CA GLU A 52 3.90 -11.78 6.01
C GLU A 52 4.03 -11.16 4.62
N GLY A 53 4.71 -11.85 3.72
CA GLY A 53 4.82 -11.45 2.32
C GLY A 53 3.53 -11.62 1.53
N GLY A 54 3.51 -11.05 0.33
CA GLY A 54 2.48 -11.32 -0.66
C GLY A 54 2.61 -12.72 -1.22
N GLN A 55 1.49 -13.42 -1.36
CA GLN A 55 1.42 -14.73 -2.01
C GLN A 55 0.19 -14.79 -2.92
N LEU A 56 0.37 -15.28 -4.13
CA LEU A 56 -0.71 -15.66 -5.02
C LEU A 56 -0.48 -17.12 -5.42
N PRO A 57 -1.34 -18.06 -4.99
CA PRO A 57 -1.19 -19.47 -5.32
C PRO A 57 -1.27 -19.74 -6.82
N GLY A 58 -0.53 -20.73 -7.30
CA GLY A 58 -0.50 -21.08 -8.72
C GLY A 58 -1.88 -21.22 -9.39
N PRO A 59 -2.87 -21.90 -8.79
CA PRO A 59 -4.21 -22.01 -9.36
C PRO A 59 -4.94 -20.68 -9.59
N LYS A 60 -4.53 -19.61 -8.91
CA LYS A 60 -5.07 -18.25 -9.09
C LYS A 60 -4.30 -17.43 -10.15
N VAL A 61 -3.21 -17.97 -10.67
CA VAL A 61 -2.39 -17.32 -11.70
C VAL A 61 -2.83 -17.86 -13.05
N ASP A 62 -3.86 -17.28 -13.62
CA ASP A 62 -4.31 -17.57 -14.98
C ASP A 62 -3.39 -16.91 -16.03
N SER A 63 -3.71 -17.07 -17.31
CA SER A 63 -2.94 -16.51 -18.42
C SER A 63 -2.89 -14.97 -18.39
N TYR A 64 -3.96 -14.31 -17.96
CA TYR A 64 -4.04 -12.86 -17.85
C TYR A 64 -3.16 -12.33 -16.71
N ILE A 65 -3.28 -12.93 -15.52
CA ILE A 65 -2.45 -12.58 -14.35
C ILE A 65 -0.98 -12.84 -14.65
N ALA A 66 -0.66 -13.99 -15.26
CA ALA A 66 0.70 -14.34 -15.64
C ALA A 66 1.31 -13.30 -16.61
N TRP A 67 0.54 -12.88 -17.61
CA TRP A 67 0.96 -11.83 -18.54
C TRP A 67 1.23 -10.50 -17.82
N LEU A 68 0.30 -10.04 -16.98
CA LEU A 68 0.48 -8.81 -16.19
C LEU A 68 1.70 -8.84 -15.28
N ARG A 69 2.07 -10.02 -14.79
CA ARG A 69 3.16 -10.20 -13.81
C ARG A 69 4.48 -10.67 -14.43
N ASN A 70 4.56 -10.73 -15.76
CA ASN A 70 5.71 -11.28 -16.47
C ASN A 70 6.12 -12.68 -15.96
N SER A 71 5.13 -13.54 -15.70
CA SER A 71 5.26 -14.88 -15.16
C SER A 71 4.61 -15.93 -16.07
N LYS A 72 4.53 -17.16 -15.61
CA LYS A 72 3.86 -18.27 -16.33
C LYS A 72 2.56 -18.64 -15.61
N PRO A 73 1.50 -19.03 -16.36
CA PRO A 73 0.27 -19.53 -15.76
C PRO A 73 0.55 -20.73 -14.84
N GLY A 74 -0.16 -20.80 -13.73
CA GLY A 74 -0.02 -21.88 -12.76
C GLY A 74 1.18 -21.78 -11.82
N VAL A 75 2.07 -20.82 -12.00
CA VAL A 75 3.23 -20.60 -11.13
C VAL A 75 2.86 -19.64 -10.01
N ALA A 76 3.07 -20.05 -8.75
CA ALA A 76 2.81 -19.20 -7.59
C ALA A 76 3.69 -17.95 -7.60
N LEU A 77 3.10 -16.80 -7.26
CA LEU A 77 3.81 -15.54 -7.14
C LEU A 77 4.02 -15.22 -5.65
N ILE A 78 5.26 -14.99 -5.26
CA ILE A 78 5.65 -14.71 -3.87
C ILE A 78 6.37 -13.37 -3.83
N SER A 79 6.00 -12.54 -2.86
CA SER A 79 6.64 -11.27 -2.55
C SER A 79 7.10 -11.26 -1.10
N PRO A 80 8.32 -10.81 -0.77
CA PRO A 80 8.72 -10.68 0.62
C PRO A 80 7.91 -9.62 1.36
N PRO A 81 7.77 -9.71 2.69
CA PRO A 81 7.46 -8.59 3.53
C PRO A 81 8.77 -7.84 3.82
N PRO A 82 8.82 -6.59 3.88
CA PRO A 82 7.99 -5.49 3.40
C PRO A 82 8.14 -5.27 1.89
N HIS A 83 7.82 -4.06 1.42
CA HIS A 83 8.06 -3.64 0.03
C HIS A 83 9.50 -3.94 -0.41
N HIS A 84 9.69 -4.51 -1.60
CA HIS A 84 11.00 -4.99 -2.09
C HIS A 84 12.11 -3.95 -2.15
N ASP A 85 11.72 -2.69 -2.37
CA ASP A 85 12.65 -1.62 -2.72
C ASP A 85 12.86 -0.65 -1.54
N ILE A 86 12.32 -0.98 -0.35
CA ILE A 86 12.35 -0.14 0.84
C ILE A 86 12.91 -0.94 2.01
N TYR A 87 14.12 -0.59 2.47
CA TYR A 87 14.80 -1.21 3.60
C TYR A 87 15.08 -0.22 4.73
N SER A 88 14.90 1.07 4.48
CA SER A 88 15.09 2.14 5.45
C SER A 88 14.09 3.28 5.23
N ILE A 89 14.01 4.19 6.18
CA ILE A 89 13.18 5.39 6.06
C ILE A 89 13.73 6.33 4.96
N GLU A 90 15.02 6.29 4.70
CA GLU A 90 15.68 7.06 3.65
C GLU A 90 15.29 6.55 2.27
N ASP A 91 15.22 5.23 2.08
CA ASP A 91 14.73 4.63 0.82
C ASP A 91 13.28 5.03 0.56
N LEU A 92 12.45 5.03 1.60
CA LEU A 92 11.07 5.48 1.50
C LEU A 92 10.99 6.97 1.15
N ALA A 93 11.82 7.81 1.75
CA ALA A 93 11.88 9.23 1.46
C ALA A 93 12.30 9.50 0.01
N GLN A 94 13.27 8.74 -0.50
CA GLN A 94 13.68 8.80 -1.90
C GLN A 94 12.54 8.42 -2.84
N LEU A 95 11.83 7.32 -2.55
CA LEU A 95 10.70 6.90 -3.36
C LEU A 95 9.55 7.94 -3.35
N ILE A 96 9.24 8.53 -2.20
CA ILE A 96 8.25 9.60 -2.10
C ILE A 96 8.66 10.79 -2.98
N HIS A 97 9.94 11.19 -2.90
CA HIS A 97 10.49 12.26 -3.74
C HIS A 97 10.34 11.94 -5.22
N ASP A 98 10.76 10.75 -5.64
CA ASP A 98 10.71 10.32 -7.04
C ASP A 98 9.28 10.31 -7.59
N LEU A 99 8.31 9.86 -6.78
CA LEU A 99 6.91 9.87 -7.16
C LEU A 99 6.36 11.29 -7.36
N HIS A 100 6.75 12.23 -6.51
CA HIS A 100 6.42 13.65 -6.71
C HIS A 100 7.06 14.22 -7.99
N GLN A 101 8.27 13.77 -8.36
CA GLN A 101 8.88 14.19 -9.62
C GLN A 101 8.17 13.60 -10.84
N VAL A 102 7.76 12.34 -10.77
CA VAL A 102 7.04 11.67 -11.88
C VAL A 102 5.64 12.26 -12.09
N HIS A 103 4.96 12.61 -11.01
CA HIS A 103 3.61 13.16 -11.06
C HIS A 103 3.39 14.26 -10.00
N PRO A 104 3.87 15.49 -10.24
CA PRO A 104 3.81 16.59 -9.25
C PRO A 104 2.40 16.97 -8.79
N ALA A 105 1.38 16.70 -9.60
CA ALA A 105 -0.01 17.01 -9.26
C ALA A 105 -0.68 15.94 -8.38
N ALA A 106 -0.13 14.73 -8.31
CA ALA A 106 -0.68 13.66 -7.50
C ALA A 106 -0.21 13.75 -6.05
N LYS A 107 -1.09 13.40 -5.13
CA LYS A 107 -0.72 13.21 -3.71
C LYS A 107 -0.01 11.88 -3.51
N VAL A 108 1.03 11.86 -2.70
CA VAL A 108 1.72 10.63 -2.31
C VAL A 108 1.23 10.16 -0.94
N SER A 109 0.68 8.96 -0.91
CA SER A 109 0.19 8.28 0.28
C SER A 109 1.13 7.13 0.67
N VAL A 110 1.31 6.92 1.95
CA VAL A 110 2.03 5.75 2.47
C VAL A 110 1.08 4.92 3.33
N LYS A 111 0.88 3.65 2.95
CA LYS A 111 0.04 2.70 3.68
C LYS A 111 0.89 1.94 4.69
N LEU A 112 0.58 2.16 5.97
CA LEU A 112 1.20 1.52 7.13
C LEU A 112 0.23 0.56 7.81
N VAL A 113 0.77 -0.43 8.50
CA VAL A 113 -0.01 -1.39 9.29
C VAL A 113 -0.19 -0.89 10.72
N ALA A 114 -1.40 -1.05 11.26
CA ALA A 114 -1.69 -0.78 12.67
C ALA A 114 -1.01 -1.83 13.55
N GLU A 115 0.18 -1.52 14.03
CA GLU A 115 0.96 -2.32 14.96
C GLU A 115 1.71 -1.44 15.95
N ILE A 116 2.20 -2.03 17.03
CA ILE A 116 2.93 -1.28 18.07
C ILE A 116 4.18 -0.65 17.47
N GLY A 117 4.41 0.66 17.74
CA GLY A 117 5.54 1.40 17.20
C GLY A 117 5.28 2.13 15.88
N ILE A 118 4.08 1.98 15.31
CA ILE A 118 3.70 2.65 14.05
C ILE A 118 3.84 4.18 14.13
N GLY A 119 3.69 4.75 15.32
CA GLY A 119 3.82 6.19 15.52
C GLY A 119 5.19 6.74 15.17
N THR A 120 6.25 6.00 15.47
CA THR A 120 7.63 6.38 15.11
C THR A 120 7.83 6.32 13.59
N ILE A 121 7.32 5.28 12.96
CA ILE A 121 7.37 5.12 11.51
C ILE A 121 6.61 6.27 10.83
N ALA A 122 5.40 6.57 11.32
CA ALA A 122 4.57 7.65 10.78
C ALA A 122 5.23 9.03 10.90
N ALA A 123 5.97 9.29 12.00
CA ALA A 123 6.74 10.51 12.14
C ALA A 123 7.85 10.62 11.08
N GLY A 124 8.53 9.49 10.79
CA GLY A 124 9.50 9.41 9.69
C GLY A 124 8.86 9.67 8.33
N VAL A 125 7.72 9.04 8.05
CA VAL A 125 6.95 9.23 6.81
C VAL A 125 6.51 10.69 6.62
N ALA A 126 6.04 11.34 7.69
CA ALA A 126 5.67 12.75 7.65
C ALA A 126 6.88 13.66 7.38
N LYS A 127 8.05 13.34 7.94
CA LYS A 127 9.32 14.05 7.65
C LYS A 127 9.79 13.81 6.22
N ALA A 128 9.53 12.64 5.67
CA ALA A 128 9.83 12.28 4.28
C ALA A 128 8.90 12.95 3.26
N ASN A 129 8.02 13.84 3.71
CA ASN A 129 7.14 14.66 2.86
C ASN A 129 6.02 13.87 2.13
N ALA A 130 5.51 12.80 2.74
CA ALA A 130 4.25 12.20 2.30
C ALA A 130 3.07 13.15 2.58
N ASP A 131 2.06 13.14 1.69
CA ASP A 131 0.84 13.94 1.85
C ASP A 131 -0.19 13.23 2.74
N VAL A 132 -0.25 11.91 2.64
CA VAL A 132 -1.24 11.08 3.31
C VAL A 132 -0.56 9.89 3.99
N ILE A 133 -0.99 9.57 5.21
CA ILE A 133 -0.65 8.32 5.88
C ILE A 133 -1.94 7.51 6.03
N GLN A 134 -1.98 6.35 5.38
CA GLN A 134 -3.06 5.38 5.46
C GLN A 134 -2.74 4.34 6.53
N ILE A 135 -3.58 4.20 7.54
CA ILE A 135 -3.40 3.25 8.64
C ILE A 135 -4.37 2.09 8.42
N SER A 136 -3.81 0.88 8.25
CA SER A 136 -4.57 -0.32 7.94
C SER A 136 -4.70 -1.22 9.15
N GLY A 137 -5.93 -1.47 9.58
CA GLY A 137 -6.25 -2.44 10.62
C GLY A 137 -6.26 -3.89 10.10
N HIS A 138 -6.49 -4.83 11.02
CA HIS A 138 -6.48 -6.26 10.76
C HIS A 138 -7.68 -6.77 9.95
N ASP A 139 -8.81 -6.07 10.01
CA ASP A 139 -10.04 -6.47 9.34
C ASP A 139 -10.00 -6.02 7.87
N GLY A 140 -9.66 -6.92 6.99
CA GLY A 140 -9.53 -6.62 5.56
C GLY A 140 -9.28 -7.88 4.74
N GLY A 141 -9.46 -7.74 3.42
CA GLY A 141 -9.27 -8.83 2.47
C GLY A 141 -7.79 -9.09 2.15
N THR A 142 -7.50 -10.36 1.87
CA THR A 142 -6.21 -10.77 1.30
C THR A 142 -6.43 -11.86 0.27
N GLY A 143 -5.66 -11.79 -0.83
CA GLY A 143 -5.78 -12.77 -1.92
C GLY A 143 -5.35 -14.19 -1.54
N ALA A 144 -4.42 -14.30 -0.60
CA ALA A 144 -3.97 -15.56 -0.04
C ALA A 144 -3.28 -15.33 1.30
N SER A 145 -3.82 -15.92 2.35
CA SER A 145 -3.21 -15.95 3.69
C SER A 145 -3.80 -17.12 4.48
N PRO A 146 -3.03 -17.74 5.37
CA PRO A 146 -3.57 -18.73 6.30
C PRO A 146 -4.68 -18.14 7.15
N LEU A 147 -5.68 -18.96 7.49
CA LEU A 147 -6.80 -18.51 8.31
C LEU A 147 -6.36 -18.01 9.70
N SER A 148 -5.30 -18.62 10.25
CA SER A 148 -4.66 -18.18 11.50
C SER A 148 -4.16 -16.74 11.43
N SER A 149 -3.50 -16.36 10.34
CA SER A 149 -3.02 -14.99 10.15
C SER A 149 -4.17 -13.99 10.05
N ILE A 150 -5.20 -14.30 9.25
CA ILE A 150 -6.38 -13.44 9.10
C ILE A 150 -7.10 -13.21 10.43
N LYS A 151 -7.14 -14.22 11.29
CA LYS A 151 -7.85 -14.15 12.57
C LYS A 151 -7.04 -13.53 13.71
N HIS A 152 -5.72 -13.65 13.68
CA HIS A 152 -4.90 -13.42 14.88
C HIS A 152 -3.67 -12.53 14.69
N ALA A 153 -3.27 -12.19 13.48
CA ALA A 153 -1.99 -11.54 13.25
C ALA A 153 -2.03 -10.01 13.32
N GLY A 154 -3.17 -9.38 13.04
CA GLY A 154 -3.27 -7.93 12.94
C GLY A 154 -3.86 -7.24 14.18
N SER A 155 -3.74 -5.94 14.22
CA SER A 155 -4.29 -5.07 15.29
C SER A 155 -5.42 -4.18 14.77
N PRO A 156 -6.35 -3.74 15.64
CA PRO A 156 -7.39 -2.79 15.26
C PRO A 156 -6.81 -1.46 14.76
N TRP A 157 -7.43 -0.87 13.74
CA TRP A 157 -6.99 0.42 13.20
C TRP A 157 -7.08 1.56 14.21
N GLU A 158 -8.00 1.49 15.17
CA GLU A 158 -8.22 2.50 16.21
C GLU A 158 -6.97 2.69 17.07
N LEU A 159 -6.29 1.60 17.43
CA LEU A 159 -5.05 1.66 18.20
C LEU A 159 -3.93 2.31 17.37
N GLY A 160 -3.76 1.88 16.13
CA GLY A 160 -2.75 2.45 15.24
C GLY A 160 -2.99 3.92 14.95
N LEU A 161 -4.23 4.31 14.68
CA LEU A 161 -4.60 5.72 14.44
C LEU A 161 -4.32 6.60 15.67
N SER A 162 -4.69 6.12 16.86
CA SER A 162 -4.46 6.84 18.12
C SER A 162 -2.97 7.05 18.37
N GLU A 163 -2.15 6.02 18.21
CA GLU A 163 -0.69 6.09 18.37
C GLU A 163 -0.06 7.06 17.37
N VAL A 164 -0.41 6.95 16.09
CA VAL A 164 0.09 7.83 15.03
C VAL A 164 -0.30 9.28 15.28
N HIS A 165 -1.58 9.54 15.61
CA HIS A 165 -2.06 10.89 15.89
C HIS A 165 -1.27 11.54 17.04
N ARG A 166 -1.11 10.81 18.13
CA ARG A 166 -0.35 11.27 19.30
C ARG A 166 1.12 11.52 18.96
N SER A 167 1.75 10.59 18.25
CA SER A 167 3.15 10.72 17.86
C SER A 167 3.39 11.93 16.96
N LEU A 168 2.50 12.17 15.99
CA LEU A 168 2.59 13.35 15.12
C LEU A 168 2.37 14.65 15.88
N LEU A 169 1.47 14.69 16.87
CA LEU A 169 1.26 15.86 17.73
C LEU A 169 2.52 16.20 18.54
N ILE A 170 3.09 15.21 19.24
CA ILE A 170 4.30 15.39 20.06
C ILE A 170 5.49 15.89 19.23
N ASN A 171 5.57 15.45 17.97
CA ASN A 171 6.65 15.85 17.06
C ASN A 171 6.34 17.12 16.26
N GLY A 172 5.19 17.78 16.46
CA GLY A 172 4.79 18.97 15.70
C GLY A 172 4.51 18.71 14.21
N LEU A 173 4.20 17.46 13.84
CA LEU A 173 4.03 17.03 12.46
C LEU A 173 2.57 16.82 12.06
N ARG A 174 1.61 16.91 12.99
CA ARG A 174 0.21 16.52 12.73
C ARG A 174 -0.44 17.27 11.57
N ASN A 175 -0.09 18.53 11.39
CA ASN A 175 -0.68 19.38 10.35
C ASN A 175 0.00 19.20 8.97
N ARG A 176 1.04 18.38 8.87
CA ARG A 176 1.77 18.15 7.63
C ARG A 176 1.17 17.05 6.77
N VAL A 177 0.35 16.17 7.35
CA VAL A 177 -0.17 14.99 6.68
C VAL A 177 -1.66 14.81 6.94
N LEU A 178 -2.37 14.27 5.96
CA LEU A 178 -3.72 13.75 6.13
C LEU A 178 -3.64 12.32 6.68
N LEU A 179 -4.37 12.04 7.75
CA LEU A 179 -4.52 10.67 8.26
C LEU A 179 -5.80 10.05 7.70
N ARG A 180 -5.69 8.81 7.24
CA ARG A 180 -6.82 7.95 6.87
C ARG A 180 -6.67 6.60 7.54
N ALA A 181 -7.78 5.91 7.73
CA ALA A 181 -7.80 4.55 8.25
C ALA A 181 -8.64 3.64 7.36
N ASP A 182 -8.30 2.35 7.34
CA ASP A 182 -9.09 1.27 6.77
C ASP A 182 -8.99 0.02 7.65
N GLY A 183 -9.77 -1.01 7.29
CA GLY A 183 -9.72 -2.28 8.00
C GLY A 183 -10.78 -2.41 9.09
N GLY A 184 -12.06 -2.38 8.69
CA GLY A 184 -13.18 -2.68 9.58
C GLY A 184 -13.99 -1.47 10.04
N LEU A 185 -14.00 -0.40 9.29
CA LEU A 185 -14.91 0.73 9.50
C LEU A 185 -16.34 0.27 9.23
N LYS A 186 -17.16 0.17 10.27
CA LYS A 186 -18.53 -0.38 10.20
C LYS A 186 -19.62 0.64 10.46
N THR A 187 -19.27 1.82 10.93
CA THR A 187 -20.21 2.94 11.23
C THR A 187 -19.57 4.27 10.85
#